data_a6e4bd122327ab3c63ecb2a017bd5d83
#
_entry.id   a6e4bd122327ab3c63ecb2a017bd5d83
#
_cell.length_a   1.000
_cell.length_b   1.000
_cell.length_c   1.000
_cell.angle_alpha   90.00
_cell.angle_beta   90.00
_cell.angle_gamma   90.00
#
_symmetry.space_group_name_H-M   'P 1'
#
loop_
_entity.id
_entity.type
_entity.pdbx_description
1 polymer ?
#
loop_
_entity_poly.entity_id
_entity_poly.type
_entity_poly.pdbx_seq_one_letter_code
_entity_poly.pdbx_strand_id
1 'polypeptide(L)'
;MKKLIILAVSVFALFTSCQQRPQVFGVYIDGTFEQFLKDLDKEPWKCPINIDTIQHLSESEISIKAFSTEVIDLNEDSVKVDSIYITIELEKEKIKQFSYTLDMSETDFKAIQHAYERIYGSVKYHDITEYGNYCSWMIGKTSLWLSYDFAEQQTKYEYFIY
;
A
#
# COMPACT_ATOMS: atom_id res chain seq x y z
N MET A 1 -32.27 -30.65 3.61
CA MET A 1 -32.12 -29.18 3.66
C MET A 1 -31.16 -28.68 4.74
N LYS A 2 -31.22 -29.15 6.01
CA LYS A 2 -30.30 -28.69 7.09
C LYS A 2 -28.83 -28.95 6.84
N LYS A 3 -28.44 -30.06 6.18
CA LYS A 3 -27.02 -30.37 5.85
C LYS A 3 -26.44 -29.44 4.78
N LEU A 4 -27.25 -28.94 3.85
CA LEU A 4 -26.82 -28.01 2.79
C LEU A 4 -26.53 -26.59 3.34
N ILE A 5 -27.32 -26.19 4.35
CA ILE A 5 -27.14 -24.88 5.02
C ILE A 5 -25.85 -24.87 5.85
N ILE A 6 -25.52 -25.97 6.54
CA ILE A 6 -24.28 -26.09 7.32
C ILE A 6 -23.05 -26.06 6.39
N LEU A 7 -23.11 -26.68 5.20
CA LEU A 7 -22.03 -26.65 4.23
C LEU A 7 -21.83 -25.23 3.65
N ALA A 8 -22.93 -24.52 3.34
CA ALA A 8 -22.87 -23.14 2.84
C ALA A 8 -22.28 -22.19 3.89
N VAL A 9 -22.65 -22.32 5.17
CA VAL A 9 -22.11 -21.50 6.26
C VAL A 9 -20.63 -21.79 6.49
N SER A 10 -20.20 -23.05 6.44
CA SER A 10 -18.78 -23.41 6.60
C SER A 10 -17.91 -22.95 5.42
N VAL A 11 -18.43 -22.95 4.20
CA VAL A 11 -17.73 -22.42 3.02
C VAL A 11 -17.63 -20.89 3.12
N PHE A 12 -18.68 -20.18 3.57
CA PHE A 12 -18.62 -18.73 3.79
C PHE A 12 -17.63 -18.36 4.90
N ALA A 13 -17.56 -19.15 6.00
CA ALA A 13 -16.59 -18.92 7.07
C ALA A 13 -15.13 -19.12 6.62
N LEU A 14 -14.88 -19.97 5.62
CA LEU A 14 -13.55 -20.15 5.04
C LEU A 14 -13.12 -18.96 4.16
N PHE A 15 -14.06 -18.26 3.52
CA PHE A 15 -13.77 -17.06 2.73
C PHE A 15 -13.59 -15.79 3.57
N THR A 16 -14.14 -15.74 4.80
CA THR A 16 -13.98 -14.60 5.71
C THR A 16 -12.65 -14.62 6.51
N SER A 17 -11.89 -15.72 6.45
CA SER A 17 -10.59 -15.83 7.13
C SER A 17 -9.39 -15.52 6.22
N CYS A 18 -9.59 -15.06 5.00
CA CYS A 18 -8.49 -14.50 4.20
C CYS A 18 -8.01 -13.23 4.90
N GLN A 19 -6.96 -13.36 5.69
CA GLN A 19 -6.31 -12.25 6.36
C GLN A 19 -5.90 -11.26 5.27
N GLN A 20 -6.53 -10.11 5.24
CA GLN A 20 -6.17 -9.04 4.30
C GLN A 20 -4.70 -8.69 4.54
N ARG A 21 -3.91 -8.74 3.48
CA ARG A 21 -2.48 -8.41 3.52
C ARG A 21 -2.25 -7.09 2.80
N PRO A 22 -1.34 -6.25 3.29
CA PRO A 22 -1.04 -4.98 2.65
C PRO A 22 -0.35 -5.22 1.30
N GLN A 23 -0.81 -4.50 0.28
CA GLN A 23 -0.26 -4.54 -1.08
C GLN A 23 0.14 -3.15 -1.54
N VAL A 24 1.24 -3.07 -2.28
CA VAL A 24 1.69 -1.89 -3.02
C VAL A 24 1.96 -2.34 -4.44
N PHE A 25 1.43 -1.62 -5.41
CA PHE A 25 1.54 -1.98 -6.84
C PHE A 25 1.14 -3.43 -7.14
N GLY A 26 0.09 -3.93 -6.45
CA GLY A 26 -0.40 -5.30 -6.59
C GLY A 26 0.42 -6.38 -5.87
N VAL A 27 1.53 -6.04 -5.25
CA VAL A 27 2.46 -6.97 -4.58
C VAL A 27 2.41 -6.80 -3.07
N TYR A 28 2.53 -7.91 -2.32
CA TYR A 28 2.56 -7.89 -0.85
C TYR A 28 3.87 -7.30 -0.32
N ILE A 29 3.75 -6.43 0.69
CA ILE A 29 4.89 -5.74 1.33
C ILE A 29 5.26 -6.28 2.72
N ASP A 30 4.59 -7.30 3.20
CA ASP A 30 4.81 -7.92 4.52
C ASP A 30 5.91 -9.02 4.52
N GLY A 31 6.61 -9.18 3.40
CA GLY A 31 7.75 -10.08 3.22
C GLY A 31 9.10 -9.40 3.36
N THR A 32 10.16 -10.05 2.82
CA THR A 32 11.48 -9.42 2.69
C THR A 32 11.50 -8.45 1.51
N PHE A 33 12.44 -7.49 1.56
CA PHE A 33 12.63 -6.55 0.45
C PHE A 33 13.03 -7.24 -0.86
N GLU A 34 13.88 -8.26 -0.79
CA GLU A 34 14.26 -9.07 -1.95
C GLU A 34 13.05 -9.76 -2.59
N GLN A 35 12.17 -10.35 -1.75
CA GLN A 35 10.96 -11.00 -2.24
C GLN A 35 10.01 -9.98 -2.89
N PHE A 36 9.87 -8.80 -2.30
CA PHE A 36 9.06 -7.71 -2.85
C PHE A 36 9.55 -7.30 -4.26
N LEU A 37 10.86 -7.05 -4.43
CA LEU A 37 11.45 -6.71 -5.74
C LEU A 37 11.22 -7.82 -6.77
N LYS A 38 11.41 -9.07 -6.37
CA LYS A 38 11.20 -10.23 -7.24
C LYS A 38 9.74 -10.39 -7.67
N ASP A 39 8.79 -10.05 -6.79
CA ASP A 39 7.37 -10.13 -7.10
C ASP A 39 6.91 -8.98 -7.99
N LEU A 40 7.52 -7.79 -7.89
CA LEU A 40 7.29 -6.67 -8.80
C LEU A 40 7.75 -6.92 -10.24
N ASP A 41 8.73 -7.79 -10.43
CA ASP A 41 9.24 -8.15 -11.78
C ASP A 41 8.37 -9.21 -12.49
N LYS A 42 7.33 -9.73 -11.81
CA LYS A 42 6.43 -10.74 -12.38
C LYS A 42 5.26 -10.10 -13.13
N GLU A 43 4.90 -10.70 -14.28
CA GLU A 43 3.64 -10.38 -14.94
C GLU A 43 2.43 -10.72 -14.04
N PRO A 44 1.32 -9.95 -14.05
CA PRO A 44 1.04 -8.80 -14.93
C PRO A 44 1.55 -7.45 -14.36
N TRP A 45 2.16 -7.43 -13.18
CA TRP A 45 2.46 -6.24 -12.38
C TRP A 45 3.84 -5.65 -12.63
N LYS A 46 4.48 -6.00 -13.73
CA LYS A 46 5.83 -5.58 -14.06
C LYS A 46 6.04 -4.07 -13.82
N CYS A 47 6.42 -3.74 -12.59
CA CYS A 47 6.65 -2.37 -12.13
C CYS A 47 8.14 -2.23 -11.76
N PRO A 48 9.01 -1.80 -12.68
CA PRO A 48 10.43 -1.66 -12.40
C PRO A 48 10.64 -0.51 -11.39
N ILE A 49 11.18 -0.85 -10.21
CA ILE A 49 11.66 0.13 -9.24
C ILE A 49 13.15 0.37 -9.48
N ASN A 50 13.49 1.62 -9.76
CA ASN A 50 14.87 2.07 -9.93
C ASN A 50 15.37 2.69 -8.63
N ILE A 51 16.39 2.11 -8.02
CA ILE A 51 17.00 2.63 -6.79
C ILE A 51 17.86 3.84 -7.15
N ASP A 52 17.55 4.98 -6.51
CA ASP A 52 18.30 6.24 -6.67
C ASP A 52 19.37 6.37 -5.57
N THR A 53 18.96 6.23 -4.30
CA THR A 53 19.84 6.45 -3.17
C THR A 53 19.55 5.47 -2.05
N ILE A 54 20.61 5.02 -1.36
CA ILE A 54 20.52 4.23 -0.12
C ILE A 54 21.17 5.03 1.00
N GLN A 55 20.46 5.23 2.11
CA GLN A 55 20.91 5.97 3.26
C GLN A 55 20.78 5.12 4.54
N HIS A 56 21.81 5.06 5.34
CA HIS A 56 21.74 4.48 6.69
C HIS A 56 21.01 5.44 7.63
N LEU A 57 19.93 4.99 8.24
CA LEU A 57 19.19 5.72 9.26
C LEU A 57 19.76 5.42 10.66
N SER A 58 20.20 4.16 10.86
CA SER A 58 20.81 3.66 12.09
C SER A 58 21.69 2.43 11.77
N GLU A 59 22.23 1.79 12.80
CA GLU A 59 22.95 0.49 12.67
C GLU A 59 22.02 -0.64 12.20
N SER A 60 20.71 -0.53 12.46
CA SER A 60 19.73 -1.57 12.18
C SER A 60 18.76 -1.22 11.03
N GLU A 61 18.81 -0.03 10.47
CA GLU A 61 17.83 0.43 9.48
C GLU A 61 18.48 1.22 8.35
N ILE A 62 18.01 0.95 7.13
CA ILE A 62 18.33 1.75 5.94
C ILE A 62 17.05 2.33 5.33
N SER A 63 17.18 3.48 4.69
CA SER A 63 16.17 4.06 3.82
C SER A 63 16.65 3.99 2.38
N ILE A 64 15.78 3.51 1.51
CA ILE A 64 15.98 3.48 0.06
C ILE A 64 15.05 4.51 -0.55
N LYS A 65 15.63 5.44 -1.32
CA LYS A 65 14.87 6.29 -2.22
C LYS A 65 14.91 5.66 -3.61
N ALA A 66 13.76 5.53 -4.22
CA ALA A 66 13.60 4.93 -5.54
C ALA A 66 12.56 5.69 -6.36
N PHE A 67 12.42 5.34 -7.62
CA PHE A 67 11.38 5.83 -8.52
C PHE A 67 10.91 4.71 -9.45
N SER A 68 9.73 4.85 -10.03
CA SER A 68 9.24 3.98 -11.09
C SER A 68 8.73 4.82 -12.25
N THR A 69 9.04 4.39 -13.47
CA THR A 69 8.58 5.06 -14.70
C THR A 69 7.25 4.52 -15.20
N GLU A 70 6.84 3.36 -14.71
CA GLU A 70 5.62 2.67 -15.13
C GLU A 70 4.98 1.96 -13.94
N VAL A 71 3.97 2.58 -13.34
CA VAL A 71 3.09 1.95 -12.36
C VAL A 71 1.70 1.86 -12.98
N ILE A 72 1.11 0.69 -12.97
CA ILE A 72 -0.28 0.53 -13.40
C ILE A 72 -1.17 0.94 -12.24
N ASP A 73 -2.00 1.97 -12.44
CA ASP A 73 -2.97 2.41 -11.47
C ASP A 73 -4.25 1.53 -11.45
N LEU A 74 -5.20 1.89 -10.58
CA LEU A 74 -6.48 1.17 -10.47
C LEU A 74 -7.36 1.25 -11.72
N ASN A 75 -7.05 2.15 -12.68
CA ASN A 75 -7.77 2.34 -13.92
C ASN A 75 -7.04 1.71 -15.13
N GLU A 76 -5.99 0.93 -14.89
CA GLU A 76 -5.09 0.36 -15.90
C GLU A 76 -4.27 1.42 -16.67
N ASP A 77 -4.21 2.65 -16.18
CA ASP A 77 -3.37 3.71 -16.74
C ASP A 77 -1.93 3.60 -16.20
N SER A 78 -0.95 3.87 -17.07
CA SER A 78 0.45 3.93 -16.66
C SER A 78 0.72 5.26 -15.97
N VAL A 79 1.12 5.21 -14.70
CA VAL A 79 1.42 6.37 -13.86
C VAL A 79 2.89 6.36 -13.47
N LYS A 80 3.53 7.54 -13.54
CA LYS A 80 4.90 7.72 -13.07
C LYS A 80 4.91 7.98 -11.57
N VAL A 81 5.79 7.32 -10.83
CA VAL A 81 6.03 7.57 -9.41
C VAL A 81 7.44 8.12 -9.24
N ASP A 82 7.55 9.41 -8.99
CA ASP A 82 8.84 10.12 -8.92
C ASP A 82 9.60 9.86 -7.62
N SER A 83 8.90 9.52 -6.54
CA SER A 83 9.51 9.31 -5.24
C SER A 83 8.86 8.16 -4.49
N ILE A 84 9.64 7.11 -4.27
CA ILE A 84 9.31 5.96 -3.45
C ILE A 84 10.33 5.92 -2.32
N TYR A 85 9.88 5.80 -1.07
CA TYR A 85 10.74 5.66 0.09
C TYR A 85 10.43 4.34 0.79
N ILE A 86 11.47 3.54 1.01
CA ILE A 86 11.36 2.22 1.63
C ILE A 86 12.33 2.15 2.81
N THR A 87 11.83 1.94 4.02
CA THR A 87 12.68 1.68 5.19
C THR A 87 12.72 0.19 5.44
N ILE A 88 13.93 -0.35 5.60
CA ILE A 88 14.20 -1.77 5.79
C ILE A 88 14.90 -1.98 7.12
N GLU A 89 14.44 -2.94 7.90
CA GLU A 89 15.13 -3.50 9.07
C GLU A 89 16.17 -4.51 8.60
N LEU A 90 17.46 -4.22 8.80
CA LEU A 90 18.58 -4.99 8.25
C LEU A 90 18.67 -6.41 8.81
N GLU A 91 18.42 -6.60 10.11
CA GLU A 91 18.52 -7.92 10.75
C GLU A 91 17.55 -8.95 10.14
N LYS A 92 16.34 -8.50 9.76
CA LYS A 92 15.29 -9.35 9.22
C LYS A 92 15.08 -9.17 7.71
N GLU A 93 15.79 -8.21 7.11
CA GLU A 93 15.63 -7.80 5.71
C GLU A 93 14.18 -7.42 5.34
N LYS A 94 13.40 -6.99 6.33
CA LYS A 94 11.97 -6.70 6.19
C LYS A 94 11.70 -5.23 5.95
N ILE A 95 10.70 -4.97 5.10
CA ILE A 95 10.14 -3.64 4.93
C ILE A 95 9.42 -3.25 6.21
N LYS A 96 9.78 -2.11 6.80
CA LYS A 96 9.11 -1.49 7.96
C LYS A 96 8.20 -0.35 7.55
N GLN A 97 8.60 0.39 6.54
CA GLN A 97 7.81 1.49 6.00
C GLN A 97 7.95 1.51 4.49
N PHE A 98 6.85 1.77 3.82
CA PHE A 98 6.80 2.03 2.39
C PHE A 98 5.96 3.28 2.15
N SER A 99 6.47 4.25 1.41
CA SER A 99 5.70 5.42 1.04
C SER A 99 5.97 5.86 -0.39
N TYR A 100 4.97 6.42 -1.03
CA TYR A 100 5.07 7.04 -2.35
C TYR A 100 4.02 8.13 -2.52
N THR A 101 4.25 8.99 -3.49
CA THR A 101 3.36 10.11 -3.80
C THR A 101 2.95 10.04 -5.27
N LEU A 102 1.69 10.32 -5.54
CA LEU A 102 1.12 10.41 -6.88
C LEU A 102 0.46 11.76 -7.06
N ASP A 103 0.67 12.37 -8.22
CA ASP A 103 -0.12 13.51 -8.68
C ASP A 103 -1.51 13.02 -9.03
N MET A 104 -2.53 13.56 -8.38
CA MET A 104 -3.91 13.22 -8.67
C MET A 104 -4.88 14.29 -8.20
N SER A 105 -6.08 14.31 -8.78
CA SER A 105 -7.13 15.23 -8.36
C SER A 105 -7.77 14.79 -7.02
N GLU A 106 -8.42 15.75 -6.34
CA GLU A 106 -9.22 15.44 -5.14
C GLU A 106 -10.35 14.44 -5.42
N THR A 107 -10.89 14.45 -6.64
CA THR A 107 -11.92 13.49 -7.07
C THR A 107 -11.37 12.07 -7.10
N ASP A 108 -10.15 11.88 -7.65
CA ASP A 108 -9.49 10.58 -7.70
C ASP A 108 -9.10 10.10 -6.30
N PHE A 109 -8.60 11.01 -5.44
CA PHE A 109 -8.37 10.70 -4.02
C PHE A 109 -9.62 10.15 -3.33
N LYS A 110 -10.78 10.81 -3.50
CA LYS A 110 -12.05 10.35 -2.93
C LYS A 110 -12.49 9.00 -3.49
N ALA A 111 -12.28 8.76 -4.78
CA ALA A 111 -12.57 7.47 -5.40
C ALA A 111 -11.70 6.35 -4.80
N ILE A 112 -10.42 6.60 -4.59
CA ILE A 112 -9.48 5.67 -3.95
C ILE A 112 -9.87 5.44 -2.48
N GLN A 113 -10.19 6.50 -1.72
CA GLN A 113 -10.68 6.38 -0.36
C GLN A 113 -11.87 5.43 -0.28
N HIS A 114 -12.89 5.62 -1.12
CA HIS A 114 -14.06 4.74 -1.16
C HIS A 114 -13.73 3.31 -1.63
N ALA A 115 -12.76 3.13 -2.52
CA ALA A 115 -12.29 1.81 -2.90
C ALA A 115 -11.63 1.08 -1.71
N TYR A 116 -10.80 1.78 -0.95
CA TYR A 116 -10.14 1.23 0.24
C TYR A 116 -11.13 0.96 1.38
N GLU A 117 -12.16 1.78 1.57
CA GLU A 117 -13.25 1.49 2.51
C GLU A 117 -13.98 0.18 2.16
N ARG A 118 -14.19 -0.09 0.87
CA ARG A 118 -14.79 -1.37 0.42
C ARG A 118 -13.88 -2.56 0.65
N ILE A 119 -12.56 -2.40 0.48
CA ILE A 119 -11.57 -3.49 0.61
C ILE A 119 -11.21 -3.73 2.08
N TYR A 120 -10.91 -2.67 2.82
CA TYR A 120 -10.34 -2.75 4.18
C TYR A 120 -11.33 -2.41 5.29
N GLY A 121 -12.58 -2.06 4.93
CA GLY A 121 -13.61 -1.64 5.86
C GLY A 121 -13.54 -0.17 6.23
N SER A 122 -14.24 0.22 7.30
CA SER A 122 -14.33 1.62 7.71
C SER A 122 -12.99 2.21 8.10
N VAL A 123 -12.80 3.47 7.75
CA VAL A 123 -11.66 4.31 8.13
C VAL A 123 -11.48 4.30 9.65
N LYS A 124 -10.25 4.15 10.13
CA LYS A 124 -9.91 4.23 11.57
C LYS A 124 -9.67 5.65 12.03
N TYR A 125 -9.12 6.47 11.17
CA TYR A 125 -8.90 7.89 11.39
C TYR A 125 -9.28 8.64 10.11
N HIS A 126 -10.02 9.74 10.26
CA HIS A 126 -10.35 10.64 9.17
C HIS A 126 -10.33 12.08 9.71
N ASP A 127 -9.58 12.94 9.05
CA ASP A 127 -9.50 14.37 9.36
C ASP A 127 -9.40 15.17 8.07
N ILE A 128 -10.07 16.32 8.04
CA ILE A 128 -10.01 17.29 6.94
C ILE A 128 -9.60 18.62 7.55
N THR A 129 -8.45 19.10 7.12
CA THR A 129 -7.90 20.39 7.55
C THR A 129 -7.92 21.40 6.38
N GLU A 130 -7.47 22.61 6.62
CA GLU A 130 -7.26 23.59 5.55
C GLU A 130 -6.11 23.20 4.58
N TYR A 131 -5.23 22.28 4.98
CA TYR A 131 -4.07 21.83 4.19
C TYR A 131 -4.34 20.55 3.42
N GLY A 132 -5.23 19.69 3.89
CA GLY A 132 -5.46 18.41 3.23
C GLY A 132 -6.52 17.53 3.89
N ASN A 133 -6.71 16.37 3.26
CA ASN A 133 -7.59 15.31 3.72
C ASN A 133 -6.74 14.09 4.11
N TYR A 134 -6.98 13.53 5.28
CA TYR A 134 -6.18 12.45 5.88
C TYR A 134 -7.09 11.31 6.30
N CYS A 135 -6.75 10.10 5.93
CA CYS A 135 -7.47 8.91 6.39
C CYS A 135 -6.52 7.72 6.60
N SER A 136 -6.91 6.79 7.49
CA SER A 136 -6.09 5.60 7.73
C SER A 136 -6.91 4.36 7.98
N TRP A 137 -6.27 3.20 7.70
CA TRP A 137 -6.79 1.86 7.93
C TRP A 137 -5.76 1.00 8.65
N MET A 138 -6.25 -0.04 9.33
CA MET A 138 -5.42 -1.12 9.85
C MET A 138 -5.65 -2.39 9.02
N ILE A 139 -4.59 -2.91 8.41
CA ILE A 139 -4.60 -4.09 7.56
C ILE A 139 -3.70 -5.14 8.23
N GLY A 140 -4.28 -5.98 9.06
CA GLY A 140 -3.49 -6.90 9.91
C GLY A 140 -2.57 -6.11 10.85
N LYS A 141 -1.25 -6.25 10.65
CA LYS A 141 -0.20 -5.54 11.41
C LYS A 141 0.32 -4.30 10.66
N THR A 142 -0.35 -3.83 9.63
CA THR A 142 0.08 -2.69 8.84
C THR A 142 -0.91 -1.55 9.00
N SER A 143 -0.41 -0.36 9.31
CA SER A 143 -1.18 0.87 9.22
C SER A 143 -0.97 1.48 7.83
N LEU A 144 -2.05 1.69 7.09
CA LEU A 144 -2.06 2.44 5.84
C LEU A 144 -2.60 3.83 6.12
N TRP A 145 -1.83 4.85 5.75
CA TRP A 145 -2.22 6.25 5.75
C TRP A 145 -2.33 6.75 4.31
N LEU A 146 -3.40 7.43 4.02
CA LEU A 146 -3.65 8.10 2.76
C LEU A 146 -3.88 9.57 3.06
N SER A 147 -3.09 10.46 2.48
CA SER A 147 -3.23 11.90 2.63
C SER A 147 -3.26 12.59 1.28
N TYR A 148 -4.12 13.58 1.13
CA TYR A 148 -4.20 14.44 -0.03
C TYR A 148 -3.82 15.87 0.37
N ASP A 149 -2.84 16.43 -0.30
CA ASP A 149 -2.41 17.82 -0.14
C ASP A 149 -3.17 18.71 -1.13
N PHE A 150 -3.91 19.71 -0.62
CA PHE A 150 -4.71 20.61 -1.46
C PHE A 150 -3.86 21.60 -2.28
N ALA A 151 -2.70 21.99 -1.78
CA ALA A 151 -1.82 22.94 -2.45
C ALA A 151 -1.03 22.27 -3.58
N GLU A 152 -0.46 21.09 -3.29
CA GLU A 152 0.37 20.35 -4.24
C GLU A 152 -0.45 19.47 -5.18
N GLN A 153 -1.72 19.25 -4.90
CA GLN A 153 -2.61 18.30 -5.61
C GLN A 153 -1.99 16.90 -5.73
N GLN A 154 -1.47 16.44 -4.60
CA GLN A 154 -0.77 15.15 -4.50
C GLN A 154 -1.40 14.27 -3.44
N THR A 155 -1.43 12.98 -3.74
CA THR A 155 -1.80 11.96 -2.76
C THR A 155 -0.57 11.19 -2.33
N LYS A 156 -0.32 11.17 -1.02
CA LYS A 156 0.73 10.37 -0.39
C LYS A 156 0.13 9.11 0.23
N TYR A 157 0.77 8.00 -0.03
CA TYR A 157 0.49 6.68 0.53
C TYR A 157 1.61 6.32 1.50
N GLU A 158 1.27 5.94 2.73
CA GLU A 158 2.25 5.53 3.73
C GLU A 158 1.79 4.23 4.42
N TYR A 159 2.63 3.22 4.35
CA TYR A 159 2.43 1.93 4.99
C TYR A 159 3.46 1.75 6.10
N PHE A 160 2.98 1.53 7.33
CA PHE A 160 3.82 1.23 8.50
C PHE A 160 3.56 -0.21 8.92
N ILE A 161 4.58 -1.07 8.89
CA ILE A 161 4.49 -2.50 9.18
C ILE A 161 5.06 -2.76 10.58
N TYR A 162 4.24 -3.35 11.48
CA TYR A 162 4.58 -3.58 12.90
C TYR A 162 4.94 -5.03 13.19
#